data_1a805c6ffb12a9244bfc91aeb43aa092
#
_entry.id   1a805c6ffb12a9244bfc91aeb43aa092
#
_cell.length_a   1.000
_cell.length_b   1.000
_cell.length_c   1.000
_cell.angle_alpha   90.00
_cell.angle_beta   90.00
_cell.angle_gamma   90.00
#
_symmetry.space_group_name_H-M   'P 1'
#
loop_
_entity.id
_entity.type
_entity.pdbx_description
1 polymer ?
#
loop_
_entity_poly.entity_id
_entity_poly.type
_entity_poly.pdbx_seq_one_letter_code
_entity_poly.pdbx_strand_id
1 'polypeptide(L)' 'MDNLFEIDETKRLRREEAAARLRDLADVLARNNEVEFERDGGRITVHVPDEVNLKIEVELGGDEQELEIELTW' A
#
# COMPACT_ATOMS: atom_id res chain seq x y z
N MET A 1 -8.53 19.42 -11.36
CA MET A 1 -8.60 19.05 -10.75
C MET A 1 -8.66 18.66 -10.02
N ASP A 2 -8.83 18.59 -9.81
CA ASP A 2 -8.59 18.31 -9.09
C ASP A 2 -8.93 17.87 -7.82
N ASN A 3 -9.60 16.85 -7.60
CA ASN A 3 -9.89 16.21 -6.34
C ASN A 3 -8.75 15.37 -5.93
N LEU A 4 -8.18 15.70 -4.79
CA LEU A 4 -7.14 14.90 -4.20
C LEU A 4 -7.76 14.03 -3.11
N PHE A 5 -7.57 12.74 -3.22
CA PHE A 5 -8.01 11.81 -2.20
C PHE A 5 -6.80 11.08 -1.66
N GLU A 6 -6.67 11.06 -0.36
CA GLU A 6 -5.50 10.48 0.27
C GLU A 6 -5.91 9.64 1.48
N ILE A 7 -5.37 8.42 1.57
CA ILE A 7 -5.49 7.58 2.74
C ILE A 7 -4.09 7.29 3.22
N ASP A 8 -3.84 7.63 4.47
CA ASP A 8 -2.55 7.43 5.09
C ASP A 8 -2.78 6.77 6.43
N GLU A 9 -2.33 5.55 6.58
CA GLU A 9 -2.60 4.74 7.76
C GLU A 9 -1.33 4.10 8.27
N THR A 10 -1.08 4.24 9.55
CA THR A 10 0.04 3.58 10.19
C THR A 10 -0.49 2.71 11.32
N LYS A 11 -0.01 1.49 11.40
CA LYS A 11 -0.47 0.54 12.39
C LYS A 11 0.70 -0.24 12.93
N ARG A 12 0.77 -0.33 14.25
CA ARG A 12 1.83 -1.11 14.87
C ARG A 12 1.41 -2.58 14.89
N LEU A 13 2.17 -3.40 14.21
CA LEU A 13 1.88 -4.82 14.05
C LEU A 13 3.13 -5.65 14.33
N ARG A 14 2.92 -6.93 14.57
CA ARG A 14 4.02 -7.86 14.55
C ARG A 14 4.48 -8.02 13.11
N ARG A 15 5.76 -8.36 12.93
CA ARG A 15 6.32 -8.51 11.59
C ARG A 15 5.53 -9.52 10.75
N GLU A 16 5.11 -10.62 11.37
CA GLU A 16 4.34 -11.66 10.66
C GLU A 16 2.98 -11.15 10.19
N GLU A 17 2.37 -10.30 11.01
CA GLU A 17 1.08 -9.71 10.65
C GLU A 17 1.24 -8.72 9.51
N ALA A 18 2.31 -7.93 9.55
CA ALA A 18 2.60 -7.02 8.45
C ALA A 18 2.83 -7.80 7.15
N ALA A 19 3.57 -8.90 7.24
CA ALA A 19 3.82 -9.75 6.09
C ALA A 19 2.52 -10.31 5.52
N ALA A 20 1.60 -10.73 6.39
CA ALA A 20 0.31 -11.26 5.95
C ALA A 20 -0.50 -10.22 5.21
N ARG A 21 -0.49 -8.99 5.70
CA ARG A 21 -1.20 -7.91 5.03
C ARG A 21 -0.63 -7.61 3.65
N LEU A 22 0.70 -7.65 3.55
CA LEU A 22 1.35 -7.44 2.26
C LEU A 22 1.02 -8.56 1.28
N ARG A 23 0.95 -9.80 1.77
CA ARG A 23 0.57 -10.93 0.93
C ARG A 23 -0.84 -10.77 0.41
N ASP A 24 -1.77 -10.38 1.28
CA ASP A 24 -3.16 -10.17 0.87
C ASP A 24 -3.25 -9.11 -0.22
N LEU A 25 -2.54 -8.01 -0.04
CA LEU A 25 -2.52 -6.95 -1.03
C LEU A 25 -1.92 -7.45 -2.35
N ALA A 26 -0.83 -8.19 -2.26
CA ALA A 26 -0.19 -8.74 -3.45
C ALA A 26 -1.13 -9.70 -4.19
N ASP A 27 -1.87 -10.53 -3.45
CA ASP A 27 -2.81 -11.46 -4.05
C ASP A 27 -3.93 -10.74 -4.80
N VAL A 28 -4.45 -9.68 -4.19
CA VAL A 28 -5.51 -8.90 -4.84
C VAL A 28 -4.99 -8.26 -6.12
N LEU A 29 -3.80 -7.66 -6.06
CA LEU A 29 -3.19 -7.03 -7.22
C LEU A 29 -2.91 -8.02 -8.34
N ALA A 30 -2.56 -9.25 -7.99
CA ALA A 30 -2.25 -10.28 -8.99
C ALA A 30 -3.49 -10.75 -9.74
N ARG A 31 -4.67 -10.62 -9.15
CA ARG A 31 -5.91 -11.14 -9.73
C ARG A 31 -6.80 -10.07 -10.31
N ASN A 32 -6.68 -8.85 -9.82
CA ASN A 32 -7.62 -7.80 -10.16
C ASN A 32 -6.89 -6.52 -10.48
N ASN A 33 -7.55 -5.68 -11.25
CA ASN A 33 -7.04 -4.34 -11.51
C ASN A 33 -7.66 -3.31 -10.58
N GLU A 34 -8.28 -3.77 -9.49
CA GLU A 34 -8.91 -2.88 -8.51
C GLU A 34 -8.60 -3.34 -7.10
N VAL A 35 -8.34 -2.39 -6.23
CA VAL A 35 -8.11 -2.64 -4.81
C VAL A 35 -9.06 -1.77 -4.02
N GLU A 36 -9.73 -2.37 -3.04
CA GLU A 36 -10.67 -1.64 -2.19
C GLU A 36 -10.05 -1.33 -0.85
N PHE A 37 -10.26 -0.11 -0.41
CA PHE A 37 -9.84 0.34 0.91
C PHE A 37 -11.03 0.87 1.66
N GLU A 38 -11.07 0.61 2.97
CA GLU A 38 -12.14 1.08 3.84
C GLU A 38 -11.58 2.01 4.90
N ARG A 39 -12.31 3.06 5.17
CA ARG A 39 -11.93 4.01 6.20
C ARG A 39 -13.17 4.75 6.68
N ASP A 40 -13.36 4.74 8.00
CA ASP A 40 -14.42 5.51 8.66
C ASP A 40 -15.80 5.28 8.04
N GLY A 41 -16.10 4.01 7.74
CA GLY A 41 -17.38 3.65 7.17
C GLY A 41 -17.52 3.94 5.69
N GLY A 42 -16.49 4.51 5.08
CA GLY A 42 -16.47 4.74 3.64
C GLY A 42 -15.58 3.73 2.95
N ARG A 43 -15.80 3.58 1.66
CA ARG A 43 -15.03 2.66 0.86
C ARG A 43 -14.54 3.35 -0.40
N ILE A 44 -13.29 3.11 -0.75
CA ILE A 44 -12.74 3.62 -1.99
C ILE A 44 -12.15 2.48 -2.79
N THR A 45 -12.39 2.53 -4.11
CA THR A 45 -11.83 1.56 -5.03
C THR A 45 -10.73 2.25 -5.83
N VAL A 46 -9.53 1.67 -5.78
CA VAL A 46 -8.39 2.20 -6.52
C VAL A 46 -8.17 1.33 -7.73
N HIS A 47 -8.15 1.95 -8.90
CA HIS A 47 -7.95 1.24 -10.16
C HIS A 47 -6.45 1.22 -10.48
N VAL A 48 -5.89 0.03 -10.60
CA VAL A 48 -4.45 -0.15 -10.85
C VAL A 48 -4.27 -0.72 -12.25
N PRO A 49 -3.55 -0.01 -13.13
CA PRO A 49 -3.39 -0.47 -14.52
C PRO A 49 -2.47 -1.68 -14.63
N ASP A 50 -2.37 -2.20 -15.84
CA ASP A 50 -1.56 -3.39 -16.11
C ASP A 50 -0.09 -3.18 -15.82
N GLU A 51 0.38 -1.96 -15.98
CA GLU A 51 1.79 -1.64 -15.77
C GLU A 51 1.93 -0.55 -14.72
N VAL A 52 2.82 -0.77 -13.79
CA VAL A 52 3.07 0.18 -12.71
C VAL A 52 4.56 0.28 -12.46
N ASN A 53 4.95 1.33 -11.78
CA ASN A 53 6.32 1.47 -11.30
C ASN A 53 6.37 0.96 -9.87
N LEU A 54 7.28 0.04 -9.60
CA LEU A 54 7.50 -0.48 -8.26
C LEU A 54 8.80 0.07 -7.73
N LYS A 55 8.72 0.71 -6.57
CA LYS A 55 9.91 1.22 -5.89
C LYS A 55 10.03 0.53 -4.55
N ILE A 56 11.21 0.00 -4.27
CA ILE A 56 11.54 -0.55 -2.97
C ILE A 56 12.73 0.23 -2.46
N GLU A 57 12.57 0.83 -1.30
CA GLU A 57 13.60 1.68 -0.73
C GLU A 57 13.92 1.23 0.68
N VAL A 58 15.22 1.17 1.00
CA VAL A 58 15.69 0.82 2.34
C VAL A 58 16.54 1.97 2.83
N GLU A 59 16.24 2.43 4.03
CA GLU A 59 17.01 3.49 4.66
C GLU A 59 17.42 3.04 6.05
N LEU A 60 18.72 2.99 6.28
CA LEU A 60 19.27 2.53 7.55
C LEU A 60 20.10 3.65 8.16
N GLY A 61 20.04 3.76 9.47
CA GLY A 61 20.79 4.76 10.21
C GLY A 61 19.89 5.71 10.93
N GLY A 62 20.48 6.52 11.82
CA GLY A 62 19.69 7.41 12.65
C GLY A 62 18.87 6.64 13.64
N ASP A 63 17.78 7.24 14.07
CA ASP A 63 16.92 6.68 15.11
C ASP A 63 15.91 5.69 14.55
N GLU A 64 15.73 5.69 13.26
CA GLU A 64 14.70 4.87 12.61
C GLU A 64 15.25 4.13 11.42
N GLN A 65 14.74 2.90 11.24
CA GLN A 65 15.02 2.10 10.06
C GLN A 65 13.76 2.05 9.23
N GLU A 66 13.90 2.07 7.92
CA GLU A 66 12.72 2.09 7.05
C GLU A 66 12.88 1.18 5.85
N LEU A 67 11.83 0.44 5.56
CA LEU A 67 11.67 -0.30 4.30
C LEU A 67 10.37 0.19 3.68
N GLU A 68 10.48 0.79 2.51
CA GLU A 68 9.32 1.38 1.85
C GLU A 68 9.03 0.67 0.53
N ILE A 69 7.74 0.39 0.30
CA ILE A 69 7.27 -0.21 -0.94
C ILE A 69 6.24 0.73 -1.54
N GLU A 70 6.47 1.14 -2.78
CA GLU A 70 5.62 2.14 -3.43
C GLU A 70 5.27 1.70 -4.83
N LEU A 71 3.99 1.83 -5.19
CA LEU A 71 3.51 1.61 -6.54
C LEU A 71 2.99 2.92 -7.09
N THR A 72 3.44 3.29 -8.28
CA THR A 72 2.97 4.51 -8.93
C THR A 72 2.65 4.23 -10.39
N TRP A 73 1.74 5.03 -10.91
CA TRP A 73 1.34 4.92 -12.31
C TRP A 73 0.75 6.21 -12.83
#